data_179e98008d388cbb73c9e4aade2fbd7e
#
_entry.id   179e98008d388cbb73c9e4aade2fbd7e
#
_cell.length_a   1.000
_cell.length_b   1.000
_cell.length_c   1.000
_cell.angle_alpha   90.00
_cell.angle_beta   90.00
_cell.angle_gamma   90.00
#
_symmetry.space_group_name_H-M   'P 1'
#
loop_
_entity.id
_entity.type
_entity.pdbx_description
1 polymer ?
#
loop_
_entity_poly.entity_id
_entity_poly.type
_entity_poly.pdbx_seq_one_letter_code
_entity_poly.pdbx_strand_id
1 'polypeptide(L)'
;ERARILMAALPSPLSTIARIDEAKQKAETALSRYAQGEAFDAIGEDMEGTYDHAANVTNGTSDMLTWAFDDARQEGDTTVAAYGEKGYYAVLFHSRSRNDYHAVSVRHILVDSEEKANDILKQYNDGEKTEDAFAALAVANSTDPGSASNGGLYSNIYKGQMVPSFADWCFDPARQSGDTGIVESSNGYHVMYFVETNPQPYWYYKADLDLKNDAYDEWYAAITDGVEAEQLSGMKYVG
;
A
#
# COMPACT_ATOMS: atom_id res chain seq x y z
N GLU A 1 2.30 12.92 -0.96
CA GLU A 1 2.24 13.15 0.51
C GLU A 1 1.57 11.99 1.22
N ARG A 2 1.90 11.80 2.49
CA ARG A 2 1.22 10.87 3.39
C ARG A 2 0.75 11.63 4.62
N ALA A 3 -0.50 11.41 5.00
CA ALA A 3 -0.99 11.87 6.29
C ALA A 3 -0.99 10.70 7.29
N ARG A 4 -0.56 10.95 8.50
CA ARG A 4 -0.72 10.04 9.63
C ARG A 4 -1.94 10.48 10.41
N ILE A 5 -2.94 9.61 10.45
CA ILE A 5 -4.17 9.80 11.19
C ILE A 5 -4.37 8.64 12.16
N LEU A 6 -4.97 8.93 13.29
CA LEU A 6 -5.43 7.94 14.25
C LEU A 6 -6.95 7.84 14.12
N MET A 7 -7.48 6.63 14.04
CA MET A 7 -8.90 6.39 13.83
C MET A 7 -9.42 5.43 14.89
N ALA A 8 -10.60 5.70 15.42
CA ALA A 8 -11.35 4.77 16.22
C ALA A 8 -12.72 4.53 15.59
N ALA A 9 -12.96 3.30 15.11
CA ALA A 9 -14.27 2.85 14.65
C ALA A 9 -15.04 2.27 15.84
N LEU A 10 -16.20 2.83 16.14
CA LEU A 10 -16.97 2.50 17.34
C LEU A 10 -18.23 1.71 16.98
N PRO A 11 -18.35 0.43 17.37
CA PRO A 11 -19.51 -0.42 17.05
C PRO A 11 -20.73 -0.14 17.95
N SER A 12 -21.93 -0.40 17.46
CA SER A 12 -23.18 -0.32 18.20
C SER A 12 -24.14 -1.47 17.90
N PRO A 13 -24.94 -1.97 18.87
CA PRO A 13 -25.88 -3.09 18.72
C PRO A 13 -27.27 -2.72 18.21
N LEU A 14 -27.56 -1.46 17.85
CA LEU A 14 -28.90 -0.96 17.51
C LEU A 14 -29.28 -1.10 16.02
N SER A 15 -30.49 -0.67 15.63
CA SER A 15 -30.94 -0.61 14.21
C SER A 15 -30.07 0.35 13.38
N THR A 16 -30.05 0.19 12.04
CA THR A 16 -29.04 0.85 11.19
C THR A 16 -28.97 2.39 11.36
N ILE A 17 -30.10 3.10 11.45
CA ILE A 17 -30.10 4.56 11.61
C ILE A 17 -29.70 4.95 13.04
N ALA A 18 -30.24 4.28 14.08
CA ALA A 18 -29.87 4.54 15.47
C ALA A 18 -28.40 4.18 15.76
N ARG A 19 -27.82 3.20 15.06
CA ARG A 19 -26.38 2.88 15.12
C ARG A 19 -25.51 3.98 14.57
N ILE A 20 -25.92 4.61 13.50
CA ILE A 20 -25.16 5.70 12.85
C ILE A 20 -25.10 6.90 13.78
N ASP A 21 -26.23 7.30 14.37
CA ASP A 21 -26.28 8.43 15.31
C ASP A 21 -25.50 8.14 16.59
N GLU A 22 -25.60 6.93 17.15
CA GLU A 22 -24.81 6.51 18.32
C GLU A 22 -23.32 6.48 18.01
N ALA A 23 -22.91 5.96 16.85
CA ALA A 23 -21.51 5.93 16.43
C ALA A 23 -20.94 7.34 16.28
N LYS A 24 -21.73 8.28 15.76
CA LYS A 24 -21.35 9.68 15.69
C LYS A 24 -21.14 10.30 17.06
N GLN A 25 -22.12 10.10 17.98
CA GLN A 25 -22.00 10.59 19.36
C GLN A 25 -20.80 10.02 20.10
N LYS A 26 -20.50 8.73 19.90
CA LYS A 26 -19.30 8.10 20.45
C LYS A 26 -18.01 8.74 19.90
N ALA A 27 -17.95 8.98 18.60
CA ALA A 27 -16.80 9.66 17.98
C ALA A 27 -16.64 11.10 18.52
N GLU A 28 -17.71 11.86 18.67
CA GLU A 28 -17.71 13.19 19.27
C GLU A 28 -17.28 13.15 20.75
N THR A 29 -17.72 12.13 21.49
CA THR A 29 -17.31 11.93 22.89
C THR A 29 -15.82 11.62 22.99
N ALA A 30 -15.29 10.77 22.09
CA ALA A 30 -13.88 10.45 22.05
C ALA A 30 -13.02 11.73 21.81
N LEU A 31 -13.41 12.57 20.89
CA LEU A 31 -12.72 13.85 20.64
C LEU A 31 -12.83 14.83 21.80
N SER A 32 -13.96 14.83 22.51
CA SER A 32 -14.13 15.65 23.72
C SER A 32 -13.21 15.20 24.85
N ARG A 33 -13.02 13.90 25.06
CA ARG A 33 -12.07 13.34 26.04
C ARG A 33 -10.62 13.70 25.67
N TYR A 34 -10.27 13.56 24.38
CA TYR A 34 -8.96 13.98 23.89
C TYR A 34 -8.68 15.47 24.13
N ALA A 35 -9.65 16.33 23.86
CA ALA A 35 -9.54 17.76 24.13
C ALA A 35 -9.36 18.11 25.64
N GLN A 36 -9.75 17.18 26.52
CA GLN A 36 -9.53 17.29 27.98
C GLN A 36 -8.17 16.73 28.42
N GLY A 37 -7.35 16.27 27.47
CA GLY A 37 -5.98 15.81 27.72
C GLY A 37 -5.81 14.30 27.92
N GLU A 38 -6.86 13.52 27.67
CA GLU A 38 -6.75 12.06 27.70
C GLU A 38 -6.01 11.54 26.44
N ALA A 39 -5.20 10.50 26.59
CA ALA A 39 -4.46 9.93 25.47
C ALA A 39 -5.42 9.25 24.45
N PHE A 40 -5.23 9.51 23.16
CA PHE A 40 -6.15 9.08 22.12
C PHE A 40 -6.24 7.54 21.98
N ASP A 41 -5.12 6.84 22.21
CA ASP A 41 -5.04 5.38 22.25
C ASP A 41 -5.83 4.80 23.43
N ALA A 42 -5.67 5.36 24.63
CA ALA A 42 -6.42 4.95 25.82
C ALA A 42 -7.94 5.15 25.64
N ILE A 43 -8.36 6.25 25.00
CA ILE A 43 -9.76 6.49 24.65
C ILE A 43 -10.28 5.40 23.72
N GLY A 44 -9.51 5.05 22.69
CA GLY A 44 -9.88 4.00 21.73
C GLY A 44 -10.08 2.64 22.38
N GLU A 45 -9.17 2.27 23.29
CA GLU A 45 -9.26 1.01 24.06
C GLU A 45 -10.47 1.01 25.00
N ASP A 46 -10.68 2.08 25.79
CA ASP A 46 -11.79 2.17 26.75
C ASP A 46 -13.16 2.18 26.07
N MET A 47 -13.27 2.73 24.87
CA MET A 47 -14.52 2.79 24.12
C MET A 47 -14.78 1.55 23.25
N GLU A 48 -14.01 0.48 23.44
CA GLU A 48 -14.07 -0.76 22.64
C GLU A 48 -13.97 -0.50 21.13
N GLY A 49 -13.31 0.57 20.76
CA GLY A 49 -13.05 0.94 19.38
C GLY A 49 -11.96 0.09 18.76
N THR A 50 -12.04 -0.13 17.45
CA THR A 50 -10.88 -0.60 16.70
C THR A 50 -9.93 0.57 16.55
N TYR A 51 -8.88 0.59 17.39
CA TYR A 51 -7.83 1.57 17.29
C TYR A 51 -6.88 1.17 16.16
N ASP A 52 -6.84 1.99 15.13
CA ASP A 52 -5.89 1.80 14.04
C ASP A 52 -4.89 2.97 14.04
N HIS A 53 -3.62 2.64 14.24
CA HIS A 53 -2.54 3.53 13.89
C HIS A 53 -2.45 3.60 12.37
N ALA A 54 -3.45 4.16 11.68
CA ALA A 54 -3.40 4.32 10.24
C ALA A 54 -2.28 5.30 9.87
N ALA A 55 -1.08 4.83 10.13
CA ALA A 55 0.12 5.48 9.72
C ALA A 55 0.16 5.42 8.20
N ASN A 56 0.37 6.56 7.58
CA ASN A 56 0.73 6.65 6.17
C ASN A 56 -0.42 6.41 5.17
N VAL A 57 -1.61 6.95 5.46
CA VAL A 57 -2.63 7.08 4.42
C VAL A 57 -2.13 7.98 3.28
N THR A 58 -2.50 7.62 2.07
CA THR A 58 -2.26 8.44 0.87
C THR A 58 -3.50 9.25 0.54
N ASN A 59 -3.37 10.29 -0.26
CA ASN A 59 -4.50 11.10 -0.72
C ASN A 59 -5.58 10.23 -1.39
N GLY A 60 -6.83 10.63 -1.21
CA GLY A 60 -7.99 9.93 -1.76
C GLY A 60 -9.25 10.79 -1.64
N THR A 61 -10.38 10.25 -2.09
CA THR A 61 -11.65 10.97 -2.25
C THR A 61 -12.61 10.84 -1.07
N SER A 62 -12.29 10.09 -0.02
CA SER A 62 -13.13 10.04 1.17
C SER A 62 -13.07 11.34 1.96
N ASP A 63 -14.16 11.68 2.67
CA ASP A 63 -14.23 12.88 3.51
C ASP A 63 -13.07 12.97 4.50
N MET A 64 -12.70 11.83 5.10
CA MET A 64 -11.59 11.73 6.03
C MET A 64 -10.25 12.08 5.36
N LEU A 65 -9.98 11.54 4.17
CA LEU A 65 -8.74 11.80 3.44
C LEU A 65 -8.71 13.23 2.90
N THR A 66 -9.82 13.72 2.35
CA THR A 66 -9.95 15.12 1.92
C THR A 66 -9.64 16.07 3.09
N TRP A 67 -10.18 15.78 4.28
CA TRP A 67 -9.88 16.56 5.48
C TRP A 67 -8.40 16.44 5.89
N ALA A 68 -7.82 15.24 5.88
CA ALA A 68 -6.45 15.00 6.31
C ALA A 68 -5.40 15.64 5.37
N PHE A 69 -5.74 15.80 4.09
CA PHE A 69 -4.85 16.40 3.08
C PHE A 69 -5.10 17.89 2.82
N ASP A 70 -6.04 18.51 3.54
CA ASP A 70 -6.20 19.98 3.52
C ASP A 70 -4.92 20.64 4.06
N ASP A 71 -4.35 21.58 3.29
CA ASP A 71 -3.09 22.25 3.61
C ASP A 71 -3.11 23.02 4.95
N ALA A 72 -4.31 23.37 5.44
CA ALA A 72 -4.48 24.03 6.72
C ALA A 72 -4.30 23.11 7.94
N ARG A 73 -4.26 21.78 7.76
CA ARG A 73 -4.16 20.81 8.87
C ARG A 73 -2.86 20.95 9.66
N GLN A 74 -3.01 20.93 10.99
CA GLN A 74 -1.90 20.99 11.94
C GLN A 74 -1.94 19.79 12.88
N GLU A 75 -0.79 19.45 13.47
CA GLU A 75 -0.72 18.40 14.48
C GLU A 75 -1.68 18.71 15.64
N GLY A 76 -2.47 17.69 16.02
CA GLY A 76 -3.49 17.82 17.04
C GLY A 76 -4.88 18.19 16.52
N ASP A 77 -5.03 18.54 15.23
CA ASP A 77 -6.36 18.77 14.63
C ASP A 77 -7.19 17.49 14.66
N THR A 78 -8.48 17.63 14.95
CA THR A 78 -9.40 16.50 15.06
C THR A 78 -10.65 16.69 14.21
N THR A 79 -11.25 15.58 13.77
CA THR A 79 -12.57 15.58 13.13
C THR A 79 -13.32 14.28 13.38
N VAL A 80 -14.63 14.33 13.16
CA VAL A 80 -15.48 13.14 13.04
C VAL A 80 -15.75 12.91 11.57
N ALA A 81 -15.36 11.76 11.05
CA ALA A 81 -15.53 11.41 9.63
C ALA A 81 -16.45 10.20 9.48
N ALA A 82 -17.35 10.24 8.52
CA ALA A 82 -18.22 9.12 8.21
C ALA A 82 -17.43 7.94 7.60
N TYR A 83 -17.78 6.72 7.99
CA TYR A 83 -17.30 5.47 7.41
C TYR A 83 -18.41 4.83 6.58
N GLY A 84 -18.78 5.47 5.49
CA GLY A 84 -19.93 5.09 4.68
C GLY A 84 -21.20 4.96 5.55
N GLU A 85 -21.97 3.89 5.33
CA GLU A 85 -23.15 3.54 6.16
C GLU A 85 -22.82 2.70 7.39
N LYS A 86 -21.53 2.50 7.69
CA LYS A 86 -21.08 1.55 8.74
C LYS A 86 -20.85 2.21 10.09
N GLY A 87 -20.61 3.53 10.13
CA GLY A 87 -20.33 4.25 11.37
C GLY A 87 -19.53 5.53 11.18
N TYR A 88 -18.81 5.91 12.23
CA TYR A 88 -17.97 7.13 12.24
C TYR A 88 -16.60 6.83 12.84
N TYR A 89 -15.61 7.56 12.37
CA TYR A 89 -14.29 7.64 12.95
C TYR A 89 -14.14 8.91 13.77
N ALA A 90 -13.54 8.80 14.94
CA ALA A 90 -12.83 9.91 15.56
C ALA A 90 -11.43 9.95 14.95
N VAL A 91 -11.04 11.06 14.38
CA VAL A 91 -9.79 11.21 13.64
C VAL A 91 -8.92 12.27 14.30
N LEU A 92 -7.67 11.94 14.56
CA LEU A 92 -6.63 12.86 15.03
C LEU A 92 -5.54 12.96 13.95
N PHE A 93 -5.28 14.18 13.49
CA PHE A 93 -4.16 14.45 12.60
C PHE A 93 -2.85 14.53 13.39
N HIS A 94 -1.90 13.69 13.06
CA HIS A 94 -0.62 13.65 13.74
C HIS A 94 0.47 14.37 12.95
N SER A 95 0.64 14.06 11.67
CA SER A 95 1.70 14.66 10.87
C SER A 95 1.49 14.42 9.38
N ARG A 96 2.17 15.21 8.57
CA ARG A 96 2.30 15.04 7.13
C ARG A 96 3.75 14.89 6.77
N SER A 97 4.05 13.94 5.91
CA SER A 97 5.40 13.73 5.39
C SER A 97 5.35 13.31 3.93
N ARG A 98 6.45 13.55 3.22
CA ARG A 98 6.64 12.97 1.89
C ARG A 98 7.24 11.58 2.02
N ASN A 99 7.01 10.77 1.00
CA ASN A 99 7.67 9.48 0.85
C ASN A 99 9.07 9.68 0.27
N ASP A 100 10.00 10.13 1.12
CA ASP A 100 11.38 10.41 0.72
C ASP A 100 12.25 9.14 0.59
N TYR A 101 11.71 7.95 0.96
CA TYR A 101 12.41 6.70 0.70
C TYR A 101 12.43 6.39 -0.81
N HIS A 102 13.43 5.64 -1.21
CA HIS A 102 13.57 5.20 -2.59
C HIS A 102 12.87 3.86 -2.78
N ALA A 103 12.15 3.70 -3.88
CA ALA A 103 11.65 2.41 -4.32
C ALA A 103 12.83 1.50 -4.70
N VAL A 104 12.61 0.19 -4.67
CA VAL A 104 13.63 -0.79 -4.99
C VAL A 104 13.14 -1.77 -6.05
N SER A 105 14.07 -2.35 -6.80
CA SER A 105 13.80 -3.42 -7.74
C SER A 105 14.52 -4.69 -7.28
N VAL A 106 13.81 -5.81 -7.32
CA VAL A 106 14.36 -7.12 -6.95
C VAL A 106 13.91 -8.18 -7.93
N ARG A 107 14.66 -9.26 -8.02
CA ARG A 107 14.16 -10.54 -8.55
C ARG A 107 13.93 -11.49 -7.41
N HIS A 108 12.91 -12.33 -7.53
CA HIS A 108 12.69 -13.39 -6.56
C HIS A 108 12.24 -14.71 -7.22
N ILE A 109 12.47 -15.78 -6.49
CA ILE A 109 12.03 -17.12 -6.87
C ILE A 109 11.21 -17.66 -5.70
N LEU A 110 9.92 -17.87 -5.90
CA LEU A 110 9.04 -18.44 -4.89
C LEU A 110 9.03 -19.96 -4.99
N VAL A 111 9.27 -20.64 -3.89
CA VAL A 111 9.20 -22.09 -3.76
C VAL A 111 8.49 -22.52 -2.48
N ASP A 112 8.10 -23.78 -2.41
CA ASP A 112 7.29 -24.36 -1.33
C ASP A 112 8.12 -24.84 -0.12
N SER A 113 9.45 -24.92 -0.22
CA SER A 113 10.29 -25.41 0.86
C SER A 113 11.63 -24.71 0.96
N GLU A 114 12.16 -24.63 2.19
CA GLU A 114 13.48 -24.09 2.47
C GLU A 114 14.59 -24.87 1.78
N GLU A 115 14.47 -26.19 1.68
CA GLU A 115 15.42 -27.04 0.98
C GLU A 115 15.58 -26.63 -0.48
N LYS A 116 14.46 -26.46 -1.22
CA LYS A 116 14.49 -25.98 -2.61
C LYS A 116 15.09 -24.57 -2.72
N ALA A 117 14.74 -23.68 -1.80
CA ALA A 117 15.28 -22.32 -1.80
C ALA A 117 16.82 -22.35 -1.62
N ASN A 118 17.33 -23.17 -0.69
CA ASN A 118 18.75 -23.35 -0.48
C ASN A 118 19.45 -23.98 -1.70
N ASP A 119 18.83 -24.97 -2.35
CA ASP A 119 19.39 -25.60 -3.55
C ASP A 119 19.51 -24.60 -4.70
N ILE A 120 18.50 -23.77 -4.92
CA ILE A 120 18.50 -22.73 -5.96
C ILE A 120 19.56 -21.67 -5.65
N LEU A 121 19.63 -21.19 -4.40
CA LEU A 121 20.65 -20.21 -3.99
C LEU A 121 22.05 -20.79 -4.14
N LYS A 122 22.24 -22.07 -3.81
CA LYS A 122 23.51 -22.77 -4.03
C LYS A 122 23.84 -22.86 -5.52
N GLN A 123 22.88 -23.24 -6.37
CA GLN A 123 23.09 -23.30 -7.82
C GLN A 123 23.48 -21.93 -8.38
N TYR A 124 22.85 -20.86 -7.95
CA TYR A 124 23.25 -19.49 -8.29
C TYR A 124 24.67 -19.18 -7.87
N ASN A 125 25.02 -19.50 -6.61
CA ASN A 125 26.34 -19.21 -6.04
C ASN A 125 27.48 -20.03 -6.67
N ASP A 126 27.17 -21.21 -7.20
CA ASP A 126 28.15 -22.06 -7.90
C ASP A 126 28.27 -21.65 -9.40
N GLY A 127 27.35 -20.81 -9.91
CA GLY A 127 27.30 -20.35 -11.29
C GLY A 127 27.94 -18.98 -11.55
N GLU A 128 27.43 -18.30 -12.57
CA GLU A 128 27.98 -17.01 -13.04
C GLU A 128 27.71 -15.81 -12.11
N LYS A 129 26.78 -15.92 -11.18
CA LYS A 129 26.40 -14.86 -10.21
C LYS A 129 25.99 -13.54 -10.87
N THR A 130 25.38 -13.61 -12.03
CA THR A 130 24.83 -12.46 -12.74
C THR A 130 23.33 -12.33 -12.53
N GLU A 131 22.77 -11.15 -12.77
CA GLU A 131 21.32 -10.93 -12.74
C GLU A 131 20.61 -11.84 -13.77
N ASP A 132 21.19 -11.99 -14.98
CA ASP A 132 20.63 -12.85 -16.02
C ASP A 132 20.61 -14.31 -15.62
N ALA A 133 21.64 -14.80 -14.94
CA ALA A 133 21.68 -16.17 -14.42
C ALA A 133 20.59 -16.37 -13.36
N PHE A 134 20.37 -15.39 -12.49
CA PHE A 134 19.27 -15.43 -11.51
C PHE A 134 17.90 -15.41 -12.19
N ALA A 135 17.72 -14.56 -13.20
CA ALA A 135 16.49 -14.49 -13.99
C ALA A 135 16.16 -15.83 -14.67
N ALA A 136 17.17 -16.50 -15.22
CA ALA A 136 16.99 -17.83 -15.82
C ALA A 136 16.55 -18.88 -14.79
N LEU A 137 17.12 -18.86 -13.58
CA LEU A 137 16.69 -19.72 -12.47
C LEU A 137 15.25 -19.40 -12.04
N ALA A 138 14.85 -18.12 -12.05
CA ALA A 138 13.49 -17.73 -11.71
C ALA A 138 12.47 -18.26 -12.73
N VAL A 139 12.76 -18.14 -14.01
CA VAL A 139 11.90 -18.71 -15.07
C VAL A 139 11.75 -20.24 -14.92
N ALA A 140 12.83 -20.92 -14.52
CA ALA A 140 12.85 -22.39 -14.44
C ALA A 140 12.19 -22.95 -13.16
N ASN A 141 12.22 -22.20 -12.05
CA ASN A 141 11.91 -22.75 -10.72
C ASN A 141 10.81 -22.01 -9.96
N SER A 142 10.53 -20.74 -10.30
CA SER A 142 9.58 -19.94 -9.52
C SER A 142 8.14 -20.39 -9.73
N THR A 143 7.41 -20.51 -8.64
CA THR A 143 5.96 -20.75 -8.64
C THR A 143 5.14 -19.46 -8.54
N ASP A 144 5.79 -18.28 -8.50
CA ASP A 144 5.11 -16.99 -8.45
C ASP A 144 4.45 -16.64 -9.79
N PRO A 145 3.09 -16.58 -9.86
CA PRO A 145 2.40 -16.31 -11.12
C PRO A 145 2.60 -14.88 -11.64
N GLY A 146 3.00 -13.96 -10.75
CA GLY A 146 3.15 -12.53 -11.08
C GLY A 146 4.48 -12.20 -11.75
N SER A 147 5.54 -12.95 -11.47
CA SER A 147 6.88 -12.59 -11.91
C SER A 147 7.69 -13.73 -12.53
N ALA A 148 7.32 -15.00 -12.37
CA ALA A 148 8.10 -16.14 -12.86
C ALA A 148 8.46 -16.00 -14.35
N SER A 149 7.50 -15.67 -15.20
CA SER A 149 7.71 -15.53 -16.67
C SER A 149 8.59 -14.33 -17.04
N ASN A 150 8.75 -13.36 -16.13
CA ASN A 150 9.60 -12.17 -16.28
C ASN A 150 10.94 -12.31 -15.52
N GLY A 151 11.40 -13.53 -15.29
CA GLY A 151 12.64 -13.77 -14.55
C GLY A 151 12.58 -13.33 -13.09
N GLY A 152 11.40 -13.41 -12.48
CA GLY A 152 11.18 -13.03 -11.07
C GLY A 152 11.23 -11.53 -10.77
N LEU A 153 11.20 -10.65 -11.76
CA LEU A 153 11.40 -9.21 -11.57
C LEU A 153 10.15 -8.51 -11.02
N TYR A 154 10.35 -7.82 -9.90
CA TYR A 154 9.47 -6.77 -9.40
C TYR A 154 10.22 -5.43 -9.39
N SER A 155 9.76 -4.48 -10.18
CA SER A 155 10.34 -3.15 -10.29
C SER A 155 9.58 -2.12 -9.46
N ASN A 156 10.29 -1.14 -8.92
CA ASN A 156 9.72 -0.01 -8.20
C ASN A 156 8.83 -0.42 -7.02
N ILE A 157 9.24 -1.45 -6.28
CA ILE A 157 8.56 -1.86 -5.06
C ILE A 157 8.58 -0.70 -4.07
N TYR A 158 7.42 -0.42 -3.48
CA TYR A 158 7.26 0.60 -2.44
C TYR A 158 6.85 -0.02 -1.11
N LYS A 159 7.10 0.71 -0.02
CA LYS A 159 6.77 0.24 1.34
C LYS A 159 5.27 0.00 1.50
N GLY A 160 4.90 -1.17 1.97
CA GLY A 160 3.51 -1.61 2.14
C GLY A 160 2.92 -2.37 0.95
N GLN A 161 3.68 -2.58 -0.13
CA GLN A 161 3.23 -3.35 -1.29
C GLN A 161 3.38 -4.86 -1.09
N MET A 162 4.46 -5.27 -0.43
CA MET A 162 4.82 -6.68 -0.23
C MET A 162 4.53 -7.12 1.20
N VAL A 163 4.48 -8.43 1.44
CA VAL A 163 4.40 -9.00 2.78
C VAL A 163 5.58 -8.54 3.65
N PRO A 164 5.39 -8.38 4.98
CA PRO A 164 6.38 -7.72 5.85
C PRO A 164 7.80 -8.26 5.71
N SER A 165 8.01 -9.56 5.82
CA SER A 165 9.35 -10.17 5.77
C SER A 165 10.06 -9.92 4.42
N PHE A 166 9.33 -9.94 3.33
CA PHE A 166 9.85 -9.61 2.00
C PHE A 166 10.22 -8.13 1.91
N ALA A 167 9.34 -7.24 2.40
CA ALA A 167 9.59 -5.80 2.40
C ALA A 167 10.80 -5.42 3.29
N ASP A 168 10.91 -6.02 4.48
CA ASP A 168 12.02 -5.78 5.40
C ASP A 168 13.37 -6.14 4.76
N TRP A 169 13.41 -7.27 4.03
CA TRP A 169 14.62 -7.64 3.28
C TRP A 169 14.93 -6.62 2.17
N CYS A 170 13.93 -6.20 1.41
CA CYS A 170 14.09 -5.25 0.30
C CYS A 170 14.55 -3.87 0.74
N PHE A 171 14.03 -3.38 1.88
CA PHE A 171 14.28 -2.03 2.37
C PHE A 171 15.36 -1.94 3.46
N ASP A 172 16.14 -3.00 3.66
CA ASP A 172 17.33 -2.95 4.51
C ASP A 172 18.33 -1.94 3.91
N PRO A 173 18.71 -0.89 4.66
CA PRO A 173 19.58 0.17 4.13
C PRO A 173 21.00 -0.29 3.78
N ALA A 174 21.41 -1.48 4.23
CA ALA A 174 22.71 -2.08 3.89
C ALA A 174 22.67 -2.80 2.53
N ARG A 175 21.50 -2.97 1.92
CA ARG A 175 21.34 -3.76 0.69
C ARG A 175 22.03 -3.13 -0.50
N GLN A 176 22.72 -3.97 -1.28
CA GLN A 176 23.45 -3.56 -2.49
C GLN A 176 23.04 -4.43 -3.68
N SER A 177 23.22 -3.88 -4.90
CA SER A 177 22.97 -4.63 -6.13
C SER A 177 23.81 -5.91 -6.15
N GLY A 178 23.16 -7.03 -6.46
CA GLY A 178 23.78 -8.36 -6.43
C GLY A 178 23.63 -9.10 -5.11
N ASP A 179 23.13 -8.46 -4.05
CA ASP A 179 22.85 -9.16 -2.79
C ASP A 179 21.78 -10.22 -2.98
N THR A 180 21.99 -11.37 -2.37
CA THR A 180 21.05 -12.49 -2.39
C THR A 180 20.71 -12.94 -0.97
N GLY A 181 19.57 -13.61 -0.83
CA GLY A 181 19.14 -14.16 0.44
C GLY A 181 17.91 -15.04 0.30
N ILE A 182 17.48 -15.62 1.40
CA ILE A 182 16.24 -16.39 1.49
C ILE A 182 15.33 -15.70 2.52
N VAL A 183 14.07 -15.51 2.16
CA VAL A 183 13.04 -14.93 3.02
C VAL A 183 11.86 -15.90 3.12
N GLU A 184 11.47 -16.23 4.33
CA GLU A 184 10.24 -16.98 4.61
C GLU A 184 9.03 -16.04 4.71
N SER A 185 7.91 -16.45 4.15
CA SER A 185 6.63 -15.76 4.25
C SER A 185 5.46 -16.74 4.35
N SER A 186 4.25 -16.24 4.50
CA SER A 186 3.03 -17.05 4.41
C SER A 186 2.81 -17.71 3.05
N ASN A 187 3.50 -17.26 2.00
CA ASN A 187 3.39 -17.79 0.66
C ASN A 187 4.42 -18.88 0.35
N GLY A 188 5.41 -19.08 1.22
CA GLY A 188 6.53 -19.99 1.04
C GLY A 188 7.88 -19.31 1.23
N TYR A 189 8.90 -19.83 0.56
CA TYR A 189 10.27 -19.35 0.63
C TYR A 189 10.62 -18.59 -0.64
N HIS A 190 11.14 -17.37 -0.46
CA HIS A 190 11.59 -16.51 -1.55
C HIS A 190 13.11 -16.51 -1.59
N VAL A 191 13.70 -16.98 -2.69
CA VAL A 191 15.11 -16.67 -2.97
C VAL A 191 15.13 -15.29 -3.60
N MET A 192 15.91 -14.40 -3.02
CA MET A 192 15.92 -12.96 -3.35
C MET A 192 17.22 -12.58 -4.04
N TYR A 193 17.12 -11.66 -4.99
CA TYR A 193 18.23 -10.96 -5.62
C TYR A 193 17.92 -9.47 -5.69
N PHE A 194 18.77 -8.64 -5.10
CA PHE A 194 18.60 -7.19 -5.11
C PHE A 194 19.14 -6.61 -6.41
N VAL A 195 18.28 -5.98 -7.21
CA VAL A 195 18.66 -5.38 -8.49
C VAL A 195 19.20 -3.97 -8.26
N GLU A 196 18.36 -3.09 -7.72
CA GLU A 196 18.75 -1.70 -7.52
C GLU A 196 17.85 -0.96 -6.52
N THR A 197 18.36 0.14 -6.02
CA THR A 197 17.56 1.21 -5.42
C THR A 197 17.29 2.26 -6.48
N ASN A 198 16.02 2.64 -6.66
CA ASN A 198 15.64 3.67 -7.63
C ASN A 198 16.38 4.98 -7.28
N PRO A 199 17.00 5.68 -8.25
CA PRO A 199 17.73 6.92 -7.99
C PRO A 199 16.82 8.07 -7.53
N GLN A 200 15.54 8.01 -7.84
CA GLN A 200 14.56 9.03 -7.42
C GLN A 200 13.77 8.56 -6.20
N PRO A 201 13.45 9.46 -5.25
CA PRO A 201 12.57 9.11 -4.14
C PRO A 201 11.18 8.73 -4.64
N TYR A 202 10.49 7.87 -3.88
CA TYR A 202 9.19 7.32 -4.29
C TYR A 202 8.14 8.40 -4.59
N TRP A 203 8.12 9.52 -3.85
CA TRP A 203 7.19 10.61 -4.10
C TRP A 203 7.37 11.22 -5.50
N TYR A 204 8.63 11.30 -6.00
CA TYR A 204 8.91 11.81 -7.35
C TYR A 204 8.34 10.87 -8.42
N TYR A 205 8.59 9.56 -8.28
CA TYR A 205 8.04 8.55 -9.17
C TYR A 205 6.50 8.61 -9.19
N LYS A 206 5.87 8.73 -8.01
CA LYS A 206 4.41 8.82 -7.91
C LYS A 206 3.86 10.10 -8.56
N ALA A 207 4.50 11.24 -8.34
CA ALA A 207 4.11 12.50 -8.96
C ALA A 207 4.25 12.46 -10.49
N ASP A 208 5.35 11.90 -11.01
CA ASP A 208 5.56 11.72 -12.43
C ASP A 208 4.48 10.81 -13.07
N LEU A 209 4.13 9.72 -12.38
CA LEU A 209 3.07 8.82 -12.83
C LEU A 209 1.69 9.51 -12.83
N ASP A 210 1.36 10.25 -11.77
CA ASP A 210 0.08 10.95 -11.67
C ASP A 210 -0.04 12.02 -12.76
N LEU A 211 1.01 12.83 -13.00
CA LEU A 211 1.03 13.82 -14.09
C LEU A 211 0.86 13.19 -15.47
N LYS A 212 1.45 12.01 -15.71
CA LYS A 212 1.27 11.28 -16.98
C LYS A 212 -0.15 10.75 -17.14
N ASN A 213 -0.75 10.25 -16.07
CA ASN A 213 -2.14 9.78 -16.09
C ASN A 213 -3.10 10.95 -16.34
N ASP A 214 -2.93 12.07 -15.65
CA ASP A 214 -3.75 13.26 -15.84
C ASP A 214 -3.67 13.76 -17.31
N ALA A 215 -2.47 13.84 -17.85
CA ALA A 215 -2.26 14.23 -19.25
C ALA A 215 -2.88 13.23 -20.24
N TYR A 216 -2.84 11.92 -19.93
CA TYR A 216 -3.51 10.90 -20.73
C TYR A 216 -5.02 11.03 -20.66
N ASP A 217 -5.58 11.24 -19.47
CA ASP A 217 -7.02 11.39 -19.27
C ASP A 217 -7.55 12.63 -19.97
N GLU A 218 -6.84 13.76 -19.90
CA GLU A 218 -7.18 14.97 -20.66
C GLU A 218 -7.16 14.73 -22.17
N TRP A 219 -6.11 14.09 -22.67
CA TRP A 219 -5.99 13.74 -24.08
C TRP A 219 -7.11 12.79 -24.52
N TYR A 220 -7.38 11.73 -23.73
CA TYR A 220 -8.42 10.77 -24.03
C TYR A 220 -9.81 11.41 -24.02
N ALA A 221 -10.11 12.24 -23.03
CA ALA A 221 -11.36 13.00 -22.98
C ALA A 221 -11.53 13.88 -24.21
N ALA A 222 -10.47 14.59 -24.65
CA ALA A 222 -10.51 15.47 -25.81
C ALA A 222 -10.80 14.72 -27.14
N ILE A 223 -10.32 13.49 -27.30
CA ILE A 223 -10.55 12.68 -28.51
C ILE A 223 -11.86 11.90 -28.48
N THR A 224 -12.43 11.68 -27.29
CA THR A 224 -13.70 10.95 -27.13
C THR A 224 -14.89 11.89 -26.91
N ASP A 225 -14.66 13.18 -26.74
CA ASP A 225 -15.74 14.17 -26.59
C ASP A 225 -16.62 14.16 -27.83
N GLY A 226 -17.96 13.96 -27.62
CA GLY A 226 -18.94 13.85 -28.67
C GLY A 226 -18.92 12.56 -29.50
N VAL A 227 -18.08 11.56 -29.13
CA VAL A 227 -18.07 10.24 -29.78
C VAL A 227 -19.16 9.36 -29.18
N GLU A 228 -20.24 9.11 -29.95
CA GLU A 228 -21.24 8.12 -29.57
C GLU A 228 -20.83 6.73 -30.07
N ALA A 229 -20.75 5.75 -29.13
CA ALA A 229 -20.50 4.36 -29.51
C ALA A 229 -21.75 3.73 -30.10
N GLU A 230 -21.75 3.41 -31.40
CA GLU A 230 -22.81 2.66 -32.04
C GLU A 230 -22.64 1.16 -31.81
N GLN A 231 -23.64 0.56 -31.16
CA GLN A 231 -23.62 -0.88 -30.88
C GLN A 231 -24.04 -1.64 -32.14
N LEU A 232 -23.08 -2.21 -32.86
CA LEU A 232 -23.33 -3.02 -34.04
C LEU A 232 -23.93 -4.38 -33.65
N SER A 233 -24.79 -4.91 -34.50
CA SER A 233 -25.53 -6.17 -34.26
C SER A 233 -24.66 -7.39 -33.97
N GLY A 234 -23.40 -7.37 -34.38
CA GLY A 234 -22.41 -8.41 -34.11
C GLY A 234 -21.83 -8.41 -32.69
N MET A 235 -21.92 -7.31 -31.95
CA MET A 235 -21.30 -7.17 -30.61
C MET A 235 -21.95 -8.06 -29.54
N LYS A 236 -23.17 -8.56 -29.78
CA LYS A 236 -23.85 -9.52 -28.88
C LYS A 236 -23.16 -10.89 -28.80
N TYR A 237 -22.19 -11.16 -29.67
CA TYR A 237 -21.44 -12.42 -29.71
C TYR A 237 -20.00 -12.26 -29.18
N VAL A 238 -19.63 -11.08 -28.72
CA VAL A 238 -18.33 -10.79 -28.10
C VAL A 238 -18.57 -10.76 -26.60
N GLY A 239 -18.38 -11.88 -25.91
CA GLY A 239 -18.49 -12.07 -24.47
C GLY A 239 -17.17 -12.51 -23.88
#